data_f935a87c48fefab65b6b18f169abd170
#
_entry.id   f935a87c48fefab65b6b18f169abd170
#
_cell.length_a   1.000
_cell.length_b   1.000
_cell.length_c   1.000
_cell.angle_alpha   90.00
_cell.angle_beta   90.00
_cell.angle_gamma   90.00
#
_symmetry.space_group_name_H-M   'P 1'
#
loop_
_entity.id
_entity.type
_entity.pdbx_description
1 polymer ?
#
loop_
_entity_poly.entity_id
_entity_poly.type
_entity_poly.pdbx_seq_one_letter_code
_entity_poly.pdbx_strand_id
1 'polypeptide(L)'
;VKKITLIVFISCLAGTALSQQKSAFDSLAIALEKKFDVHIYYETKFTNGLDVIPASGKLEEVLKKTLEGSGLSFYIDKNKRVFVFKGSPLSIPLASDYFNPAGQRTAATLTETAQTEVFNIPEEENKIYTIGVKGGTGNTALISGYIRDVRNGEPISAASVIIDGTQAGVSTDAFGYYSITAPKGRQVLKVTSIGMKAASRQLNIQGNGKLDLEMSEEIRSLKTAVIIANRQSNVRGMQMGVERLSIKSIKQIPAVLGETDILRSLQTLPGVTSVGEGTAGYNVRGGGADQNLLLLNDMTIYNPTHLFGFFSAVDPEVVRGLELYKSAIPERLGGRISSIMDVGTKDGNSKKVTATAGIGPLTSKFTVEGPVASEKTTFLVGGRTTYSNWFLKYLPDATFSRSSVNFSDLLVHMTHEFSDKDKIYLSGYLSSDVFRLNQDSTYSYANKNFRFKWKHNFSSKFYQVFSAGMDQYNYSVKGRNNPKDAFDLNFGMQQWSAKTDFKYVPNNKQEINFGVQHILYNLEPGKLLPTDTASLVRSKILQREKATESTIYLGDQYRLNNKFSLQGGIRYSFYRTYGARSSFTYKPGLPRN
;
A
#
# COMPACT_ATOMS: atom_id res chain seq x y z
N VAL A 1 -19.33 48.43 -30.51
CA VAL A 1 -18.40 49.35 -29.86
C VAL A 1 -19.00 49.79 -28.53
N LYS A 2 -18.75 49.09 -27.45
CA LYS A 2 -18.94 49.58 -26.08
C LYS A 2 -17.78 49.08 -25.23
N LYS A 3 -16.97 50.01 -24.78
CA LYS A 3 -15.89 49.85 -23.84
C LYS A 3 -16.49 49.41 -22.50
N ILE A 4 -16.13 48.23 -22.02
CA ILE A 4 -16.35 47.81 -20.63
C ILE A 4 -15.09 48.17 -19.87
N THR A 5 -15.17 49.17 -19.05
CA THR A 5 -14.14 49.64 -18.12
C THR A 5 -14.05 48.63 -16.98
N LEU A 6 -12.95 47.91 -16.92
CA LEU A 6 -12.60 47.03 -15.81
C LEU A 6 -12.20 47.91 -14.62
N ILE A 7 -13.06 48.06 -13.63
CA ILE A 7 -12.73 48.68 -12.34
C ILE A 7 -11.98 47.61 -11.52
N VAL A 8 -10.67 47.75 -11.50
CA VAL A 8 -9.83 47.02 -10.55
C VAL A 8 -9.99 47.69 -9.18
N PHE A 9 -10.74 47.08 -8.31
CA PHE A 9 -10.79 47.44 -6.90
C PHE A 9 -9.48 46.97 -6.25
N ILE A 10 -8.46 47.80 -6.26
CA ILE A 10 -7.33 47.67 -5.36
C ILE A 10 -7.81 48.12 -3.99
N SER A 11 -8.35 47.20 -3.19
CA SER A 11 -8.47 47.40 -1.77
C SER A 11 -7.07 47.39 -1.20
N CYS A 12 -6.50 48.55 -0.93
CA CYS A 12 -5.41 48.72 0.04
C CYS A 12 -5.90 48.16 1.37
N LEU A 13 -5.61 46.88 1.61
CA LEU A 13 -5.46 46.36 2.96
C LEU A 13 -4.24 47.06 3.57
N ALA A 14 -4.49 48.26 4.14
CA ALA A 14 -3.64 48.74 5.20
C ALA A 14 -3.61 47.64 6.25
N GLY A 15 -2.59 46.81 6.24
CA GLY A 15 -2.26 45.93 7.33
C GLY A 15 -2.08 46.82 8.54
N THR A 16 -3.13 46.94 9.37
CA THR A 16 -2.93 47.30 10.76
C THR A 16 -2.00 46.23 11.30
N ALA A 17 -0.72 46.58 11.40
CA ALA A 17 0.17 45.88 12.31
C ALA A 17 -0.55 45.92 13.66
N LEU A 18 -1.24 44.83 13.98
CA LEU A 18 -1.65 44.54 15.32
C LEU A 18 -0.35 44.46 16.11
N SER A 19 0.10 45.59 16.65
CA SER A 19 1.02 45.65 17.74
C SER A 19 0.41 44.70 18.77
N GLN A 20 0.97 43.49 18.90
CA GLN A 20 0.62 42.59 19.97
C GLN A 20 0.89 43.38 21.25
N GLN A 21 -0.19 43.83 21.89
CA GLN A 21 -0.12 44.47 23.19
C GLN A 21 0.43 43.40 24.11
N LYS A 22 1.72 43.54 24.51
CA LYS A 22 2.37 42.58 25.38
C LYS A 22 1.51 42.46 26.62
N SER A 23 1.13 41.27 27.01
CA SER A 23 0.39 41.02 28.23
C SER A 23 1.24 41.43 29.42
N ALA A 24 0.59 41.73 30.54
CA ALA A 24 1.31 42.06 31.79
C ALA A 24 2.27 40.91 32.18
N PHE A 25 1.86 39.65 31.91
CA PHE A 25 2.70 38.49 32.16
C PHE A 25 3.91 38.40 31.21
N ASP A 26 3.79 38.79 29.95
CA ASP A 26 4.93 38.82 29.02
C ASP A 26 6.02 39.79 29.50
N SER A 27 5.60 40.92 30.03
CA SER A 27 6.53 41.91 30.61
C SER A 27 7.23 41.38 31.86
N LEU A 28 6.51 40.67 32.72
CA LEU A 28 7.07 40.00 33.88
C LEU A 28 8.02 38.86 33.49
N ALA A 29 7.64 38.03 32.53
CA ALA A 29 8.46 36.92 32.03
C ALA A 29 9.82 37.43 31.52
N ILE A 30 9.83 38.47 30.69
CA ILE A 30 11.06 39.11 30.19
C ILE A 30 11.92 39.65 31.33
N ALA A 31 11.30 40.27 32.33
CA ALA A 31 12.03 40.80 33.51
C ALA A 31 12.66 39.68 34.34
N LEU A 32 11.94 38.57 34.56
CA LEU A 32 12.43 37.39 35.28
C LEU A 32 13.52 36.65 34.51
N GLU A 33 13.39 36.48 33.19
CA GLU A 33 14.41 35.88 32.33
C GLU A 33 15.72 36.65 32.43
N LYS A 34 15.66 37.99 32.34
CA LYS A 34 16.85 38.85 32.44
C LYS A 34 17.46 38.85 33.85
N LYS A 35 16.65 38.78 34.90
CA LYS A 35 17.12 38.86 36.28
C LYS A 35 17.74 37.56 36.78
N PHE A 36 17.17 36.40 36.41
CA PHE A 36 17.56 35.10 36.95
C PHE A 36 18.29 34.21 35.96
N ASP A 37 18.54 34.71 34.74
CA ASP A 37 19.19 33.97 33.65
C ASP A 37 18.45 32.62 33.40
N VAL A 38 17.14 32.70 33.18
CA VAL A 38 16.23 31.58 32.92
C VAL A 38 15.48 31.81 31.62
N HIS A 39 14.90 30.74 31.05
CA HIS A 39 13.96 30.85 29.93
C HIS A 39 12.57 30.38 30.35
N ILE A 40 11.54 31.24 30.15
CA ILE A 40 10.16 30.97 30.57
C ILE A 40 9.30 30.62 29.36
N TYR A 41 8.78 29.40 29.34
CA TYR A 41 7.91 28.85 28.31
C TYR A 41 6.47 28.84 28.83
N TYR A 42 5.56 29.52 28.12
CA TYR A 42 4.15 29.63 28.47
C TYR A 42 3.30 29.82 27.21
N GLU A 43 2.01 29.54 27.33
CA GLU A 43 1.04 29.81 26.29
C GLU A 43 0.28 31.09 26.62
N THR A 44 0.42 32.13 25.82
CA THR A 44 -0.17 33.48 26.04
C THR A 44 -1.69 33.43 26.27
N LYS A 45 -2.36 32.40 25.68
CA LYS A 45 -3.80 32.18 25.89
C LYS A 45 -4.17 31.95 27.37
N PHE A 46 -3.29 31.36 28.18
CA PHE A 46 -3.56 31.05 29.57
C PHE A 46 -3.06 32.14 30.53
N THR A 47 -2.12 32.97 30.09
CA THR A 47 -1.50 34.01 30.90
C THR A 47 -2.09 35.40 30.70
N ASN A 48 -3.00 35.58 29.72
CA ASN A 48 -3.73 36.82 29.48
C ASN A 48 -4.67 37.10 30.66
N GLY A 49 -4.56 38.32 31.24
CA GLY A 49 -5.42 38.75 32.32
C GLY A 49 -4.93 38.34 33.73
N LEU A 50 -3.72 37.82 33.84
CA LEU A 50 -3.10 37.56 35.15
C LEU A 50 -2.66 38.89 35.82
N ASP A 51 -2.96 39.03 37.11
CA ASP A 51 -2.42 40.10 37.91
C ASP A 51 -0.95 39.80 38.24
N VAL A 52 -0.05 40.63 37.73
CA VAL A 52 1.39 40.39 37.88
C VAL A 52 1.95 41.14 39.07
N ILE A 53 2.78 40.47 39.84
CA ILE A 53 3.51 41.05 41.00
C ILE A 53 4.90 41.51 40.50
N PRO A 54 5.42 42.65 41.05
CA PRO A 54 6.77 43.10 40.69
C PRO A 54 7.82 42.00 40.89
N ALA A 55 8.81 41.91 40.00
CA ALA A 55 9.88 40.89 40.00
C ALA A 55 10.85 41.07 41.21
N SER A 56 10.33 41.21 42.43
CA SER A 56 11.08 41.36 43.68
C SER A 56 10.97 40.06 44.48
N GLY A 57 12.11 39.44 44.82
CA GLY A 57 12.16 38.18 45.57
C GLY A 57 12.81 37.04 44.79
N LYS A 58 12.70 35.79 45.26
CA LYS A 58 13.19 34.59 44.58
C LYS A 58 12.26 34.22 43.41
N LEU A 59 12.80 33.64 42.36
CA LEU A 59 12.07 33.26 41.13
C LEU A 59 10.81 32.43 41.46
N GLU A 60 10.97 31.40 42.28
CA GLU A 60 9.87 30.52 42.68
C GLU A 60 8.75 31.24 43.43
N GLU A 61 9.11 32.20 44.33
CA GLU A 61 8.14 32.97 45.10
C GLU A 61 7.34 33.92 44.22
N VAL A 62 7.98 34.57 43.26
CA VAL A 62 7.31 35.47 42.30
C VAL A 62 6.37 34.70 41.41
N LEU A 63 6.82 33.56 40.84
CA LEU A 63 5.98 32.71 40.02
C LEU A 63 4.80 32.12 40.80
N LYS A 64 5.04 31.63 42.03
CA LYS A 64 3.99 31.06 42.86
C LYS A 64 2.90 32.08 43.17
N LYS A 65 3.27 33.30 43.57
CA LYS A 65 2.30 34.37 43.89
C LYS A 65 1.56 34.88 42.65
N THR A 66 2.26 34.99 41.48
CA THR A 66 1.63 35.46 40.26
C THR A 66 0.65 34.44 39.66
N LEU A 67 0.90 33.13 39.86
CA LEU A 67 0.06 32.06 39.36
C LEU A 67 -0.99 31.57 40.37
N GLU A 68 -0.97 32.07 41.61
CA GLU A 68 -1.91 31.71 42.68
C GLU A 68 -3.36 32.07 42.29
N GLY A 69 -4.27 31.12 42.40
CA GLY A 69 -5.68 31.31 42.04
C GLY A 69 -5.99 31.21 40.54
N SER A 70 -5.00 31.17 39.67
CA SER A 70 -5.20 31.09 38.19
C SER A 70 -5.44 29.69 37.65
N GLY A 71 -5.23 28.64 38.46
CA GLY A 71 -5.26 27.24 37.98
C GLY A 71 -4.06 26.87 37.13
N LEU A 72 -3.03 27.72 37.09
CA LEU A 72 -1.76 27.46 36.44
C LEU A 72 -0.72 26.95 37.41
N SER A 73 0.14 26.07 36.95
CA SER A 73 1.29 25.55 37.70
C SER A 73 2.57 25.82 36.92
N PHE A 74 3.70 25.79 37.61
CA PHE A 74 5.00 25.91 36.95
C PHE A 74 5.95 24.83 37.41
N TYR A 75 6.93 24.53 36.52
CA TYR A 75 8.03 23.61 36.79
C TYR A 75 9.34 24.24 36.33
N ILE A 76 10.38 24.16 37.15
CA ILE A 76 11.72 24.65 36.81
C ILE A 76 12.64 23.45 36.64
N ASP A 77 13.25 23.31 35.49
CA ASP A 77 14.18 22.24 35.22
C ASP A 77 15.63 22.57 35.68
N LYS A 78 16.50 21.56 35.64
CA LYS A 78 17.92 21.70 36.01
C LYS A 78 18.71 22.62 35.07
N ASN A 79 18.18 22.91 33.88
CA ASN A 79 18.81 23.78 32.88
C ASN A 79 18.24 25.20 32.90
N LYS A 80 17.67 25.62 34.04
CA LYS A 80 17.08 26.95 34.26
C LYS A 80 15.94 27.29 33.29
N ARG A 81 15.17 26.29 32.81
CA ARG A 81 13.97 26.50 32.02
C ARG A 81 12.74 26.40 32.91
N VAL A 82 11.85 27.37 32.77
CA VAL A 82 10.59 27.46 33.52
C VAL A 82 9.43 27.16 32.55
N PHE A 83 8.62 26.19 32.87
CA PHE A 83 7.44 25.83 32.10
C PHE A 83 6.19 26.17 32.88
N VAL A 84 5.30 27.02 32.31
CA VAL A 84 4.01 27.38 32.93
C VAL A 84 2.90 26.66 32.15
N PHE A 85 2.07 25.90 32.87
CA PHE A 85 1.04 25.06 32.27
C PHE A 85 -0.24 25.02 33.10
N LYS A 86 -1.37 24.62 32.51
CA LYS A 86 -2.65 24.50 33.21
C LYS A 86 -2.79 23.10 33.80
N GLY A 87 -3.10 23.01 35.11
CA GLY A 87 -3.33 21.75 35.82
C GLY A 87 -2.35 21.52 36.99
N SER A 88 -2.49 20.38 37.66
CA SER A 88 -1.58 19.96 38.72
C SER A 88 -0.16 19.70 38.21
N PRO A 89 0.89 19.96 38.99
CA PRO A 89 2.25 19.67 38.58
C PRO A 89 2.40 18.17 38.29
N LEU A 90 2.67 17.82 37.06
CA LEU A 90 3.06 16.47 36.68
C LEU A 90 4.48 16.25 37.21
N SER A 91 4.60 15.50 38.30
CA SER A 91 5.88 14.97 38.75
C SER A 91 6.26 13.83 37.82
N ILE A 92 6.87 14.15 36.67
CA ILE A 92 7.54 13.16 35.81
C ILE A 92 9.01 13.19 36.23
N PRO A 93 9.54 12.18 36.95
CA PRO A 93 10.97 12.06 37.15
C PRO A 93 11.62 11.70 35.82
N LEU A 94 12.01 12.72 35.07
CA LEU A 94 12.90 12.51 33.92
C LEU A 94 14.25 12.06 34.44
N ALA A 95 14.80 10.99 33.93
CA ALA A 95 16.15 10.53 34.25
C ALA A 95 17.16 11.68 34.03
N SER A 96 18.16 11.77 34.87
CA SER A 96 19.12 12.89 34.89
C SER A 96 19.92 13.06 33.60
N ASP A 97 19.86 12.09 32.70
CA ASP A 97 20.58 11.97 31.42
C ASP A 97 19.65 12.05 30.20
N TYR A 98 18.35 12.34 30.37
CA TYR A 98 17.36 12.35 29.29
C TYR A 98 17.74 13.28 28.10
N PHE A 99 18.51 14.32 28.36
CA PHE A 99 18.94 15.31 27.35
C PHE A 99 20.42 15.21 26.98
N ASN A 100 21.16 14.19 27.43
CA ASN A 100 22.56 13.98 27.06
C ASN A 100 22.67 12.98 25.91
N PRO A 101 23.14 13.38 24.71
CA PRO A 101 23.21 12.48 23.54
C PRO A 101 24.38 11.49 23.55
N ALA A 102 25.24 11.48 24.56
CA ALA A 102 26.40 10.58 24.65
C ALA A 102 26.60 10.06 26.07
N GLY A 103 26.07 8.88 26.37
CA GLY A 103 26.33 8.19 27.62
C GLY A 103 25.52 6.90 27.76
N GLN A 104 26.19 5.83 28.14
CA GLN A 104 25.61 4.50 28.33
C GLN A 104 24.42 4.55 29.31
N ARG A 105 23.25 4.07 28.86
CA ARG A 105 22.05 3.95 29.69
C ARG A 105 22.16 2.75 30.62
N THR A 106 22.28 2.99 31.92
CA THR A 106 22.06 1.96 32.94
C THR A 106 20.54 1.87 33.19
N ALA A 107 19.99 0.67 33.07
CA ALA A 107 18.56 0.41 33.28
C ALA A 107 18.21 0.61 34.77
N ALA A 108 17.38 1.61 35.09
CA ALA A 108 16.73 1.76 36.39
C ALA A 108 15.29 1.23 36.31
N THR A 109 14.98 0.34 37.21
CA THR A 109 13.68 -0.33 37.39
C THR A 109 12.60 0.69 37.71
N LEU A 110 11.59 0.83 36.86
CA LEU A 110 10.37 1.60 37.11
C LEU A 110 9.25 0.63 37.50
N THR A 111 8.77 0.75 38.76
CA THR A 111 7.53 0.11 39.18
C THR A 111 6.39 1.06 38.84
N GLU A 112 5.57 0.72 37.89
CA GLU A 112 4.40 1.48 37.48
C GLU A 112 3.14 0.63 37.58
N THR A 113 2.21 1.12 38.42
CA THR A 113 0.85 0.62 38.53
C THR A 113 -0.03 1.49 37.62
N ALA A 114 -0.17 1.14 36.39
CA ALA A 114 -1.23 1.61 35.49
C ALA A 114 -1.85 0.38 34.81
N GLN A 115 -3.08 0.08 35.18
CA GLN A 115 -3.89 -0.93 34.52
C GLN A 115 -4.21 -0.47 33.10
N THR A 116 -3.31 -0.77 32.18
CA THR A 116 -3.60 -0.87 30.77
C THR A 116 -3.64 -2.39 30.50
N GLU A 117 -4.66 -2.88 29.83
CA GLU A 117 -4.68 -4.27 29.38
C GLU A 117 -3.42 -4.53 28.55
N VAL A 118 -2.39 -4.98 29.24
CA VAL A 118 -1.16 -5.46 28.64
C VAL A 118 -1.54 -6.82 28.04
N PHE A 119 -1.69 -6.89 26.73
CA PHE A 119 -1.52 -8.15 26.04
C PHE A 119 -0.13 -8.65 26.42
N ASN A 120 -0.08 -9.54 27.38
CA ASN A 120 1.12 -10.26 27.76
C ASN A 120 1.64 -11.00 26.53
N ILE A 121 2.61 -10.40 25.84
CA ILE A 121 3.46 -11.13 24.90
C ILE A 121 4.33 -12.02 25.79
N PRO A 122 4.24 -13.35 25.65
CA PRO A 122 5.03 -14.26 26.50
C PRO A 122 6.53 -13.99 26.36
N GLU A 123 7.28 -14.36 27.37
CA GLU A 123 8.76 -14.34 27.51
C GLU A 123 9.53 -15.07 26.39
N GLU A 124 9.14 -14.93 25.12
CA GLU A 124 9.81 -15.59 24.00
C GLU A 124 11.21 -15.02 23.70
N GLU A 125 11.51 -13.81 24.18
CA GLU A 125 12.84 -13.22 23.95
C GLU A 125 13.97 -13.97 24.67
N ASN A 126 13.69 -14.66 25.75
CA ASN A 126 14.67 -15.43 26.53
C ASN A 126 14.70 -16.93 26.19
N LYS A 127 13.78 -17.40 25.34
CA LYS A 127 13.72 -18.78 24.92
C LYS A 127 14.80 -19.09 23.87
N ILE A 128 15.59 -20.14 24.10
CA ILE A 128 16.57 -20.59 23.14
C ILE A 128 15.93 -21.66 22.23
N TYR A 129 15.86 -21.35 20.94
CA TYR A 129 15.33 -22.28 19.93
C TYR A 129 16.46 -23.13 19.38
N THR A 130 16.39 -24.43 19.57
CA THR A 130 17.36 -25.37 18.99
C THR A 130 16.92 -25.73 17.56
N ILE A 131 17.79 -25.44 16.59
CA ILE A 131 17.51 -25.63 15.17
C ILE A 131 18.37 -26.77 14.62
N GLY A 132 17.69 -27.75 14.01
CA GLY A 132 18.33 -28.92 13.37
C GLY A 132 18.90 -29.94 14.34
N VAL A 133 19.59 -30.96 13.80
CA VAL A 133 20.17 -32.09 14.54
C VAL A 133 21.68 -32.05 14.38
N LYS A 134 22.43 -32.45 15.42
CA LYS A 134 23.88 -32.62 15.35
C LYS A 134 24.23 -33.68 14.32
N GLY A 135 25.11 -33.39 13.35
CA GLY A 135 25.59 -34.42 12.41
C GLY A 135 26.03 -33.95 11.03
N GLY A 136 25.88 -32.70 10.66
CA GLY A 136 26.32 -32.19 9.35
C GLY A 136 27.80 -31.76 9.35
N THR A 137 28.56 -32.14 8.33
CA THR A 137 29.90 -31.60 8.03
C THR A 137 29.80 -30.19 7.50
N GLY A 138 30.23 -29.20 8.27
CA GLY A 138 30.24 -27.79 7.87
C GLY A 138 29.95 -26.86 9.03
N ASN A 139 30.50 -25.64 8.98
CA ASN A 139 30.37 -24.60 10.03
C ASN A 139 29.10 -23.74 9.92
N THR A 140 28.29 -23.99 8.90
CA THR A 140 27.05 -23.23 8.66
C THR A 140 25.85 -24.16 8.52
N ALA A 141 24.67 -23.64 8.79
CA ALA A 141 23.40 -24.33 8.60
C ALA A 141 22.37 -23.40 7.96
N LEU A 142 21.42 -23.97 7.24
CA LEU A 142 20.31 -23.24 6.59
C LEU A 142 19.11 -23.26 7.52
N ILE A 143 18.57 -22.05 7.78
CA ILE A 143 17.33 -21.84 8.53
C ILE A 143 16.31 -21.26 7.55
N SER A 144 15.12 -21.84 7.50
CA SER A 144 14.03 -21.34 6.68
C SER A 144 12.73 -21.33 7.47
N GLY A 145 11.76 -20.53 7.04
CA GLY A 145 10.46 -20.46 7.70
C GLY A 145 9.61 -19.31 7.16
N TYR A 146 8.52 -19.06 7.85
CA TYR A 146 7.57 -18.00 7.52
C TYR A 146 7.52 -16.96 8.62
N ILE A 147 7.34 -15.71 8.22
CA ILE A 147 7.08 -14.59 9.13
C ILE A 147 5.64 -14.14 8.94
N ARG A 148 4.87 -14.14 10.03
CA ARG A 148 3.44 -13.87 10.04
C ARG A 148 3.07 -12.81 11.09
N ASP A 149 1.96 -12.11 10.89
CA ASP A 149 1.36 -11.24 11.91
C ASP A 149 0.62 -12.12 12.95
N VAL A 150 0.95 -11.96 14.22
CA VAL A 150 0.37 -12.73 15.34
C VAL A 150 -1.15 -12.61 15.44
N ARG A 151 -1.73 -11.48 15.00
CA ARG A 151 -3.16 -11.18 15.17
C ARG A 151 -4.07 -11.89 14.19
N ASN A 152 -3.60 -12.07 12.97
CA ASN A 152 -4.42 -12.59 11.87
C ASN A 152 -3.75 -13.71 11.08
N GLY A 153 -2.46 -14.03 11.37
CA GLY A 153 -1.68 -15.05 10.66
C GLY A 153 -1.25 -14.65 9.24
N GLU A 154 -1.46 -13.40 8.83
CA GLU A 154 -1.08 -12.90 7.51
C GLU A 154 0.44 -12.96 7.29
N PRO A 155 0.90 -13.34 6.10
CA PRO A 155 2.32 -13.34 5.79
C PRO A 155 2.87 -11.92 5.72
N ILE A 156 4.03 -11.68 6.36
CA ILE A 156 4.73 -10.41 6.31
C ILE A 156 5.78 -10.45 5.20
N SER A 157 5.50 -9.76 4.11
CA SER A 157 6.43 -9.64 2.98
C SER A 157 7.47 -8.54 3.21
N ALA A 158 8.63 -8.67 2.57
CA ALA A 158 9.75 -7.73 2.66
C ALA A 158 10.24 -7.44 4.10
N ALA A 159 9.98 -8.34 5.05
CA ALA A 159 10.58 -8.27 6.38
C ALA A 159 12.08 -8.60 6.27
N SER A 160 12.92 -7.81 6.92
CA SER A 160 14.36 -8.03 6.97
C SER A 160 14.70 -9.03 8.09
N VAL A 161 15.34 -10.13 7.72
CA VAL A 161 15.79 -11.20 8.62
C VAL A 161 17.32 -11.20 8.66
N ILE A 162 17.91 -10.98 9.81
CA ILE A 162 19.36 -10.79 9.98
C ILE A 162 19.86 -11.66 11.12
N ILE A 163 21.02 -12.28 10.94
CA ILE A 163 21.77 -12.89 12.05
C ILE A 163 22.66 -11.81 12.67
N ASP A 164 22.40 -11.48 13.93
CA ASP A 164 23.15 -10.46 14.67
C ASP A 164 24.65 -10.74 14.73
N GLY A 165 25.46 -9.70 14.65
CA GLY A 165 26.92 -9.84 14.60
C GLY A 165 27.48 -10.43 13.31
N THR A 166 26.64 -10.79 12.34
CA THR A 166 27.04 -11.28 11.02
C THR A 166 26.56 -10.33 9.92
N GLN A 167 27.08 -10.54 8.71
CA GLN A 167 26.63 -9.82 7.52
C GLN A 167 25.50 -10.59 6.78
N ALA A 168 25.03 -11.70 7.36
CA ALA A 168 23.99 -12.52 6.78
C ALA A 168 22.62 -11.86 7.00
N GLY A 169 21.96 -11.50 5.92
CA GLY A 169 20.61 -10.94 5.93
C GLY A 169 19.87 -11.26 4.64
N VAL A 170 18.57 -11.54 4.78
CA VAL A 170 17.65 -11.82 3.67
C VAL A 170 16.34 -11.07 3.93
N SER A 171 15.53 -10.92 2.89
CA SER A 171 14.16 -10.39 3.01
C SER A 171 13.15 -11.51 2.76
N THR A 172 12.01 -11.45 3.44
CA THR A 172 10.89 -12.35 3.15
C THR A 172 10.29 -12.06 1.77
N ASP A 173 9.86 -13.13 1.10
CA ASP A 173 9.13 -13.03 -0.18
C ASP A 173 7.66 -12.59 0.02
N ALA A 174 6.87 -12.55 -1.07
CA ALA A 174 5.46 -12.19 -1.05
C ALA A 174 4.60 -13.12 -0.16
N PHE A 175 5.09 -14.31 0.15
CA PHE A 175 4.42 -15.29 1.00
C PHE A 175 4.92 -15.26 2.45
N GLY A 176 5.80 -14.32 2.81
CA GLY A 176 6.42 -14.25 4.12
C GLY A 176 7.53 -15.27 4.33
N TYR A 177 7.94 -16.00 3.29
CA TYR A 177 8.97 -17.04 3.39
C TYR A 177 10.38 -16.45 3.38
N TYR A 178 11.25 -16.96 4.22
CA TYR A 178 12.68 -16.64 4.25
C TYR A 178 13.54 -17.89 4.26
N SER A 179 14.77 -17.76 3.79
CA SER A 179 15.80 -18.79 3.86
C SER A 179 17.15 -18.13 4.07
N ILE A 180 17.79 -18.38 5.21
CA ILE A 180 19.05 -17.75 5.60
C ILE A 180 20.07 -18.79 6.05
N THR A 181 21.31 -18.67 5.57
CA THR A 181 22.43 -19.48 6.04
C THR A 181 23.12 -18.77 7.19
N ALA A 182 23.26 -19.44 8.33
CA ALA A 182 23.85 -18.92 9.54
C ALA A 182 24.99 -19.83 10.06
N PRO A 183 25.97 -19.27 10.79
CA PRO A 183 26.96 -20.08 11.50
C PRO A 183 26.30 -21.00 12.53
N LYS A 184 26.85 -22.22 12.70
CA LYS A 184 26.41 -23.12 13.78
C LYS A 184 26.78 -22.56 15.14
N GLY A 185 26.06 -22.96 16.18
CA GLY A 185 26.24 -22.51 17.57
C GLY A 185 25.18 -21.49 17.99
N ARG A 186 25.48 -20.71 19.01
CA ARG A 186 24.57 -19.69 19.52
C ARG A 186 24.58 -18.48 18.62
N GLN A 187 23.39 -18.07 18.17
CA GLN A 187 23.16 -16.93 17.28
C GLN A 187 21.91 -16.18 17.75
N VAL A 188 21.80 -14.92 17.35
CA VAL A 188 20.59 -14.12 17.55
C VAL A 188 20.01 -13.77 16.18
N LEU A 189 18.79 -14.20 15.92
CA LEU A 189 18.03 -13.82 14.72
C LEU A 189 17.22 -12.57 15.04
N LYS A 190 17.39 -11.52 14.27
CA LYS A 190 16.61 -10.27 14.35
C LYS A 190 15.72 -10.15 13.11
N VAL A 191 14.46 -9.81 13.34
CA VAL A 191 13.47 -9.55 12.28
C VAL A 191 12.90 -8.16 12.45
N THR A 192 12.89 -7.40 11.37
CA THR A 192 12.32 -6.07 11.32
C THR A 192 11.43 -5.90 10.11
N SER A 193 10.30 -5.24 10.29
CA SER A 193 9.39 -4.87 9.20
C SER A 193 8.71 -3.55 9.54
N ILE A 194 8.26 -2.83 8.50
CA ILE A 194 7.64 -1.52 8.67
C ILE A 194 6.29 -1.68 9.37
N GLY A 195 6.08 -0.90 10.44
CA GLY A 195 4.84 -0.95 11.22
C GLY A 195 4.72 -2.15 12.16
N MET A 196 5.75 -2.99 12.24
CA MET A 196 5.80 -4.13 13.16
C MET A 196 6.87 -3.91 14.23
N LYS A 197 6.61 -4.39 15.44
CA LYS A 197 7.60 -4.42 16.52
C LYS A 197 8.74 -5.34 16.12
N ALA A 198 9.98 -4.88 16.23
CA ALA A 198 11.15 -5.71 15.95
C ALA A 198 11.13 -6.98 16.84
N ALA A 199 11.36 -8.13 16.23
CA ALA A 199 11.44 -9.41 16.93
C ALA A 199 12.88 -9.92 16.98
N SER A 200 13.28 -10.48 18.13
CA SER A 200 14.59 -11.09 18.34
C SER A 200 14.41 -12.49 18.90
N ARG A 201 15.18 -13.46 18.40
CA ARG A 201 15.14 -14.85 18.89
C ARG A 201 16.54 -15.38 19.09
N GLN A 202 16.78 -15.99 20.25
CA GLN A 202 18.03 -16.67 20.55
C GLN A 202 17.99 -18.09 19.95
N LEU A 203 18.97 -18.41 19.13
CA LEU A 203 19.06 -19.71 18.43
C LEU A 203 20.27 -20.48 18.89
N ASN A 204 20.12 -21.81 19.01
CA ASN A 204 21.20 -22.76 19.10
C ASN A 204 21.17 -23.62 17.84
N ILE A 205 21.98 -23.27 16.85
CA ILE A 205 21.95 -23.85 15.51
C ILE A 205 22.86 -25.06 15.49
N GLN A 206 22.30 -26.25 15.37
CA GLN A 206 23.03 -27.53 15.29
C GLN A 206 23.08 -28.06 13.84
N GLY A 207 22.10 -27.72 13.00
CA GLY A 207 21.99 -28.17 11.62
C GLY A 207 20.89 -27.40 10.89
N ASN A 208 20.61 -27.82 9.65
CA ASN A 208 19.53 -27.25 8.88
C ASN A 208 18.19 -27.48 9.57
N GLY A 209 17.30 -26.47 9.53
CA GLY A 209 16.00 -26.59 10.15
C GLY A 209 15.03 -25.48 9.77
N LYS A 210 13.84 -25.54 10.37
CA LYS A 210 12.77 -24.56 10.16
C LYS A 210 12.55 -23.73 11.42
N LEU A 211 12.20 -22.46 11.23
CA LEU A 211 11.77 -21.56 12.29
C LEU A 211 10.74 -20.59 11.74
N ASP A 212 9.49 -20.78 12.11
CA ASP A 212 8.42 -19.84 11.83
C ASP A 212 8.34 -18.80 12.97
N LEU A 213 8.08 -17.55 12.61
CA LEU A 213 8.07 -16.43 13.54
C LEU A 213 6.80 -15.60 13.38
N GLU A 214 6.27 -15.16 14.50
CA GLU A 214 5.18 -14.21 14.55
C GLU A 214 5.70 -12.86 15.00
N MET A 215 5.21 -11.77 14.37
CA MET A 215 5.49 -10.40 14.74
C MET A 215 4.21 -9.70 15.16
N SER A 216 4.32 -8.85 16.17
CA SER A 216 3.23 -7.97 16.59
C SER A 216 3.35 -6.60 15.95
N GLU A 217 2.22 -5.91 15.80
CA GLU A 217 2.19 -4.54 15.32
C GLU A 217 2.85 -3.58 16.33
N GLU A 218 3.60 -2.60 15.84
CA GLU A 218 4.16 -1.54 16.66
C GLU A 218 3.07 -0.49 16.92
N ILE A 219 2.54 -0.44 18.12
CA ILE A 219 1.63 0.62 18.56
C ILE A 219 2.48 1.84 18.91
N ARG A 220 2.69 2.73 17.93
CA ARG A 220 3.27 4.04 18.23
C ARG A 220 2.21 4.95 18.83
N SER A 221 2.38 5.34 20.08
CA SER A 221 1.67 6.49 20.66
C SER A 221 1.90 7.72 19.76
N LEU A 222 0.85 8.50 19.51
CA LEU A 222 0.78 9.65 18.59
C LEU A 222 1.70 10.85 18.92
N LYS A 223 2.86 10.62 19.50
CA LYS A 223 3.89 11.64 19.69
C LYS A 223 4.84 11.61 18.52
N THR A 224 4.62 12.56 17.60
CA THR A 224 5.46 12.87 16.44
C THR A 224 5.45 11.77 15.37
N ALA A 225 4.53 11.90 14.40
CA ALA A 225 4.65 11.24 13.11
C ALA A 225 5.85 11.85 12.36
N VAL A 226 7.06 11.44 12.72
CA VAL A 226 8.19 11.60 11.82
C VAL A 226 7.93 10.60 10.71
N ILE A 227 7.54 11.10 9.55
CA ILE A 227 7.61 10.36 8.30
C ILE A 227 9.11 10.09 8.08
N ILE A 228 9.61 9.04 8.70
CA ILE A 228 10.88 8.46 8.30
C ILE A 228 10.55 7.77 6.98
N ALA A 229 10.62 8.58 5.92
CA ALA A 229 10.61 8.05 4.58
C ALA A 229 11.56 6.85 4.56
N ASN A 230 11.14 5.76 3.96
CA ASN A 230 11.85 4.50 3.80
C ASN A 230 13.22 4.61 3.10
N ARG A 231 14.03 5.58 3.49
CA ARG A 231 15.33 5.87 2.89
C ARG A 231 16.29 4.69 3.06
N GLN A 232 16.14 3.93 4.15
CA GLN A 232 17.03 2.78 4.41
C GLN A 232 16.62 1.51 3.63
N SER A 233 15.33 1.28 3.40
CA SER A 233 14.88 0.13 2.60
C SER A 233 15.17 0.32 1.11
N ASN A 234 15.01 1.55 0.59
CA ASN A 234 15.32 1.90 -0.80
C ASN A 234 16.84 1.93 -1.08
N VAL A 235 17.66 2.23 -0.08
CA VAL A 235 19.13 2.25 -0.23
C VAL A 235 19.75 0.85 -0.12
N ARG A 236 19.08 -0.08 0.58
CA ARG A 236 19.56 -1.47 0.74
C ARG A 236 18.90 -2.48 -0.21
N GLY A 237 17.77 -2.13 -0.83
CA GLY A 237 17.12 -2.94 -1.85
C GLY A 237 17.87 -2.88 -3.19
N MET A 238 18.13 -4.02 -3.84
CA MET A 238 18.74 -4.08 -5.17
C MET A 238 17.81 -3.58 -6.28
N GLN A 239 16.51 -3.62 -6.07
CA GLN A 239 15.52 -3.19 -7.07
C GLN A 239 15.35 -1.68 -7.05
N MET A 240 15.86 -1.01 -8.06
CA MET A 240 15.66 0.43 -8.27
C MET A 240 14.33 0.70 -8.96
N GLY A 241 13.65 1.79 -8.56
CA GLY A 241 12.40 2.22 -9.20
C GLY A 241 11.16 1.43 -8.79
N VAL A 242 11.23 0.66 -7.70
CA VAL A 242 10.09 -0.02 -7.08
C VAL A 242 9.63 0.77 -5.87
N GLU A 243 8.36 1.15 -5.87
CA GLU A 243 7.70 1.76 -4.71
C GLU A 243 6.79 0.72 -4.04
N ARG A 244 6.97 0.55 -2.75
CA ARG A 244 6.14 -0.35 -1.93
C ARG A 244 5.26 0.48 -1.03
N LEU A 245 3.95 0.34 -1.18
CA LEU A 245 2.97 1.00 -0.34
C LEU A 245 2.22 -0.04 0.50
N SER A 246 2.25 0.16 1.81
CA SER A 246 1.40 -0.60 2.72
C SER A 246 -0.01 -0.02 2.73
N ILE A 247 -1.01 -0.86 3.01
CA ILE A 247 -2.39 -0.38 3.12
C ILE A 247 -2.55 0.68 4.22
N LYS A 248 -1.74 0.61 5.29
CA LYS A 248 -1.73 1.63 6.35
C LYS A 248 -1.32 3.00 5.83
N SER A 249 -0.26 3.06 5.00
CA SER A 249 0.19 4.31 4.40
C SER A 249 -0.86 4.87 3.44
N ILE A 250 -1.53 4.01 2.69
CA ILE A 250 -2.60 4.39 1.77
C ILE A 250 -3.80 4.98 2.53
N LYS A 251 -4.21 4.36 3.64
CA LYS A 251 -5.32 4.83 4.48
C LYS A 251 -5.06 6.15 5.21
N GLN A 252 -3.81 6.59 5.29
CA GLN A 252 -3.44 7.90 5.87
C GLN A 252 -3.59 9.05 4.88
N ILE A 253 -3.72 8.77 3.59
CA ILE A 253 -3.95 9.78 2.56
C ILE A 253 -5.40 10.25 2.63
N PRO A 254 -5.66 11.56 2.54
CA PRO A 254 -7.02 12.09 2.61
C PRO A 254 -7.95 11.41 1.60
N ALA A 255 -9.08 10.94 2.09
CA ALA A 255 -10.11 10.31 1.28
C ALA A 255 -10.84 11.35 0.42
N VAL A 256 -11.12 11.00 -0.83
CA VAL A 256 -11.96 11.81 -1.72
C VAL A 256 -13.33 11.15 -1.80
N LEU A 257 -14.39 11.93 -1.64
CA LEU A 257 -15.78 11.43 -1.61
C LEU A 257 -16.03 10.36 -0.53
N GLY A 258 -15.23 10.37 0.54
CA GLY A 258 -15.36 9.44 1.67
C GLY A 258 -14.67 8.09 1.47
N GLU A 259 -13.96 7.88 0.35
CA GLU A 259 -13.21 6.65 0.09
C GLU A 259 -11.72 6.89 -0.10
N THR A 260 -10.94 6.04 0.54
CA THR A 260 -9.50 5.91 0.26
C THR A 260 -9.32 5.21 -1.09
N ASP A 261 -8.48 5.75 -1.94
CA ASP A 261 -8.27 5.24 -3.30
C ASP A 261 -6.80 4.86 -3.52
N ILE A 262 -6.58 3.63 -3.98
CA ILE A 262 -5.23 3.08 -4.22
C ILE A 262 -4.53 3.83 -5.36
N LEU A 263 -5.23 4.06 -6.47
CA LEU A 263 -4.64 4.70 -7.64
C LEU A 263 -4.32 6.16 -7.38
N ARG A 264 -5.17 6.87 -6.63
CA ARG A 264 -4.90 8.25 -6.20
C ARG A 264 -3.70 8.32 -5.27
N SER A 265 -3.50 7.30 -4.43
CA SER A 265 -2.32 7.21 -3.58
C SER A 265 -1.03 7.15 -4.39
N LEU A 266 -1.05 6.49 -5.56
CA LEU A 266 0.10 6.45 -6.46
C LEU A 266 0.44 7.81 -7.06
N GLN A 267 -0.54 8.68 -7.26
CA GLN A 267 -0.33 10.02 -7.82
C GLN A 267 0.48 10.94 -6.89
N THR A 268 0.64 10.56 -5.62
CA THR A 268 1.55 11.25 -4.68
C THR A 268 3.01 10.87 -4.87
N LEU A 269 3.30 9.84 -5.67
CA LEU A 269 4.65 9.33 -5.89
C LEU A 269 5.37 10.11 -7.02
N PRO A 270 6.68 10.36 -6.89
CA PRO A 270 7.45 11.03 -7.93
C PRO A 270 7.38 10.29 -9.27
N GLY A 271 7.08 11.02 -10.35
CA GLY A 271 6.98 10.50 -11.71
C GLY A 271 5.68 9.75 -12.02
N VAL A 272 4.67 9.86 -11.17
CA VAL A 272 3.29 9.42 -11.43
C VAL A 272 2.41 10.65 -11.55
N THR A 273 1.62 10.72 -12.60
CA THR A 273 0.71 11.85 -12.87
C THR A 273 -0.69 11.33 -13.13
N SER A 274 -1.71 12.16 -12.88
CA SER A 274 -3.08 11.85 -13.24
C SER A 274 -3.27 11.88 -14.76
N VAL A 275 -4.19 11.06 -15.27
CA VAL A 275 -4.64 11.10 -16.68
C VAL A 275 -5.49 12.34 -16.96
N GLY A 276 -6.17 12.86 -15.95
CA GLY A 276 -7.01 14.06 -16.03
C GLY A 276 -7.41 14.53 -14.64
N GLU A 277 -7.93 15.75 -14.54
CA GLU A 277 -8.37 16.31 -13.26
C GLU A 277 -9.49 15.47 -12.63
N GLY A 278 -9.31 15.14 -11.35
CA GLY A 278 -10.26 14.37 -10.57
C GLY A 278 -10.35 12.88 -10.90
N THR A 279 -9.55 12.36 -11.84
CA THR A 279 -9.56 10.94 -12.20
C THR A 279 -8.54 10.12 -11.41
N ALA A 280 -8.85 8.85 -11.13
CA ALA A 280 -7.94 7.90 -10.51
C ALA A 280 -6.98 7.24 -11.53
N GLY A 281 -7.14 7.48 -12.84
CA GLY A 281 -6.20 7.01 -13.87
C GLY A 281 -4.81 7.58 -13.65
N TYR A 282 -3.77 6.84 -14.02
CA TYR A 282 -2.39 7.23 -13.79
C TYR A 282 -1.49 6.98 -15.00
N ASN A 283 -0.55 7.90 -15.20
CA ASN A 283 0.53 7.82 -16.16
C ASN A 283 1.86 7.75 -15.40
N VAL A 284 2.79 6.93 -15.84
CA VAL A 284 4.08 6.78 -15.19
C VAL A 284 5.19 7.23 -16.15
N ARG A 285 6.01 8.21 -15.71
CA ARG A 285 7.17 8.71 -16.47
C ARG A 285 6.85 9.09 -17.91
N GLY A 286 5.68 9.69 -18.15
CA GLY A 286 5.24 10.12 -19.48
C GLY A 286 4.63 9.01 -20.35
N GLY A 287 4.55 7.78 -19.86
CA GLY A 287 3.84 6.71 -20.56
C GLY A 287 2.32 6.87 -20.47
N GLY A 288 1.60 6.45 -21.52
CA GLY A 288 0.14 6.48 -21.55
C GLY A 288 -0.50 5.49 -20.55
N ALA A 289 -1.78 5.71 -20.24
CA ALA A 289 -2.51 4.87 -19.29
C ALA A 289 -2.58 3.39 -19.74
N ASP A 290 -2.66 3.14 -21.04
CA ASP A 290 -2.66 1.81 -21.68
C ASP A 290 -1.32 1.08 -21.58
N GLN A 291 -0.24 1.81 -21.27
CA GLN A 291 1.12 1.27 -21.12
C GLN A 291 1.42 0.81 -19.68
N ASN A 292 0.47 0.93 -18.79
CA ASN A 292 0.55 0.44 -17.41
C ASN A 292 -0.21 -0.88 -17.28
N LEU A 293 0.29 -1.77 -16.43
CA LEU A 293 -0.36 -3.04 -16.10
C LEU A 293 -0.76 -3.04 -14.64
N LEU A 294 -2.02 -3.35 -14.36
CA LEU A 294 -2.48 -3.66 -13.02
C LEU A 294 -2.68 -5.16 -12.88
N LEU A 295 -1.97 -5.76 -11.93
CA LEU A 295 -2.14 -7.14 -11.51
C LEU A 295 -2.77 -7.18 -10.12
N LEU A 296 -3.83 -7.96 -9.95
CA LEU A 296 -4.46 -8.26 -8.66
C LEU A 296 -4.31 -9.77 -8.41
N ASN A 297 -3.40 -10.17 -7.53
CA ASN A 297 -3.02 -11.58 -7.34
C ASN A 297 -2.65 -12.31 -8.65
N ASP A 298 -1.90 -11.66 -9.55
CA ASP A 298 -1.58 -12.07 -10.93
C ASP A 298 -2.76 -12.09 -11.91
N MET A 299 -3.96 -11.68 -11.53
CA MET A 299 -5.07 -11.41 -12.46
C MET A 299 -4.84 -10.07 -13.15
N THR A 300 -4.94 -10.03 -14.47
CA THR A 300 -4.85 -8.78 -15.24
C THR A 300 -6.17 -8.02 -15.17
N ILE A 301 -6.15 -6.84 -14.57
CA ILE A 301 -7.29 -5.94 -14.55
C ILE A 301 -7.14 -4.94 -15.69
N TYR A 302 -7.89 -5.13 -16.78
CA TYR A 302 -7.79 -4.30 -17.99
C TYR A 302 -8.32 -2.89 -17.79
N ASN A 303 -9.41 -2.73 -17.06
CA ASN A 303 -9.87 -1.43 -16.62
C ASN A 303 -9.67 -1.28 -15.11
N PRO A 304 -8.67 -0.50 -14.69
CA PRO A 304 -8.30 -0.38 -13.27
C PRO A 304 -9.20 0.58 -12.49
N THR A 305 -10.24 1.16 -13.12
CA THR A 305 -11.07 2.21 -12.52
C THR A 305 -12.56 1.96 -12.70
N HIS A 306 -13.35 2.48 -11.78
CA HIS A 306 -14.80 2.61 -11.89
C HIS A 306 -15.20 4.03 -12.29
N LEU A 307 -16.37 4.18 -12.93
CA LEU A 307 -16.99 5.46 -13.26
C LEU A 307 -16.02 6.42 -13.97
N PHE A 308 -15.37 5.94 -15.04
CA PHE A 308 -14.44 6.74 -15.86
C PHE A 308 -13.24 7.32 -15.08
N GLY A 309 -12.85 6.68 -13.99
CA GLY A 309 -11.67 7.07 -13.23
C GLY A 309 -11.96 7.74 -11.89
N PHE A 310 -13.20 7.83 -11.44
CA PHE A 310 -13.50 8.41 -10.14
C PHE A 310 -13.08 7.51 -8.96
N PHE A 311 -13.11 6.19 -9.13
CA PHE A 311 -12.71 5.22 -8.11
C PHE A 311 -11.79 4.16 -8.69
N SER A 312 -10.87 3.63 -7.90
CA SER A 312 -10.08 2.47 -8.28
C SER A 312 -10.92 1.19 -8.28
N ALA A 313 -10.58 0.26 -9.18
CA ALA A 313 -11.25 -1.04 -9.26
C ALA A 313 -10.96 -1.95 -8.05
N VAL A 314 -9.97 -1.63 -7.23
CA VAL A 314 -9.58 -2.44 -6.08
C VAL A 314 -9.89 -1.71 -4.78
N ASP A 315 -10.72 -2.33 -3.94
CA ASP A 315 -11.03 -1.80 -2.60
C ASP A 315 -9.80 -1.95 -1.68
N PRO A 316 -9.32 -0.88 -1.04
CA PRO A 316 -8.24 -0.92 -0.07
C PRO A 316 -8.46 -1.89 1.10
N GLU A 317 -9.71 -2.22 1.46
CA GLU A 317 -10.00 -3.11 2.60
C GLU A 317 -9.56 -4.55 2.36
N VAL A 318 -9.53 -5.00 1.10
CA VAL A 318 -9.11 -6.37 0.75
C VAL A 318 -7.62 -6.46 0.44
N VAL A 319 -6.90 -5.34 0.35
CA VAL A 319 -5.49 -5.30 -0.03
C VAL A 319 -4.58 -5.43 1.18
N ARG A 320 -3.51 -6.22 1.03
CA ARG A 320 -2.38 -6.30 1.96
C ARG A 320 -1.35 -5.22 1.68
N GLY A 321 -1.01 -5.03 0.40
CA GLY A 321 -0.03 -4.05 -0.06
C GLY A 321 0.11 -4.07 -1.56
N LEU A 322 0.87 -3.13 -2.08
CA LEU A 322 1.15 -3.04 -3.52
C LEU A 322 2.61 -2.67 -3.79
N GLU A 323 3.08 -3.12 -4.93
CA GLU A 323 4.38 -2.77 -5.49
C GLU A 323 4.18 -2.11 -6.86
N LEU A 324 4.70 -0.89 -7.02
CA LEU A 324 4.70 -0.19 -8.30
C LEU A 324 6.12 -0.20 -8.89
N TYR A 325 6.28 -0.91 -10.00
CA TYR A 325 7.51 -0.98 -10.78
C TYR A 325 7.48 0.13 -11.84
N LYS A 326 8.24 1.21 -11.61
CA LYS A 326 8.35 2.36 -12.53
C LYS A 326 9.55 2.24 -13.48
N SER A 327 10.48 1.36 -13.16
CA SER A 327 11.66 1.00 -13.96
C SER A 327 12.27 -0.28 -13.40
N ALA A 328 13.26 -0.84 -14.08
CA ALA A 328 13.91 -2.09 -13.71
C ALA A 328 12.87 -3.19 -13.40
N ILE A 329 11.87 -3.30 -14.28
CA ILE A 329 10.80 -4.31 -14.17
C ILE A 329 11.47 -5.69 -14.16
N PRO A 330 11.21 -6.53 -13.16
CA PRO A 330 11.79 -7.85 -13.09
C PRO A 330 11.43 -8.71 -14.30
N GLU A 331 12.31 -9.60 -14.70
CA GLU A 331 12.16 -10.51 -15.84
C GLU A 331 10.90 -11.39 -15.79
N ARG A 332 10.42 -11.70 -14.58
CA ARG A 332 9.17 -12.46 -14.36
C ARG A 332 7.90 -11.68 -14.75
N LEU A 333 8.00 -10.36 -14.85
CA LEU A 333 6.93 -9.44 -15.23
C LEU A 333 7.17 -8.89 -16.64
N GLY A 334 6.10 -8.59 -17.35
CA GLY A 334 6.20 -8.04 -18.69
C GLY A 334 4.84 -7.68 -19.28
N GLY A 335 4.81 -7.41 -20.60
CA GLY A 335 3.57 -7.10 -21.34
C GLY A 335 3.17 -5.63 -21.34
N ARG A 336 3.90 -4.75 -20.63
CA ARG A 336 3.71 -3.29 -20.67
C ARG A 336 5.06 -2.60 -20.58
N ILE A 337 5.13 -1.36 -21.10
CA ILE A 337 6.39 -0.63 -21.29
C ILE A 337 6.59 0.51 -20.29
N SER A 338 5.54 0.99 -19.63
CA SER A 338 5.65 2.11 -18.69
C SER A 338 5.78 1.65 -17.24
N SER A 339 4.79 0.93 -16.73
CA SER A 339 4.83 0.43 -15.36
C SER A 339 4.03 -0.85 -15.15
N ILE A 340 4.33 -1.54 -14.05
CA ILE A 340 3.54 -2.64 -13.56
C ILE A 340 3.21 -2.38 -12.09
N MET A 341 1.93 -2.42 -11.76
CA MET A 341 1.43 -2.38 -10.40
C MET A 341 0.97 -3.77 -10.00
N ASP A 342 1.64 -4.37 -9.03
CA ASP A 342 1.34 -5.68 -8.48
C ASP A 342 0.65 -5.51 -7.12
N VAL A 343 -0.62 -5.87 -7.04
CA VAL A 343 -1.47 -5.73 -5.85
C VAL A 343 -1.71 -7.10 -5.25
N GLY A 344 -1.24 -7.28 -4.03
CA GLY A 344 -1.51 -8.48 -3.23
C GLY A 344 -2.72 -8.27 -2.31
N THR A 345 -3.67 -9.20 -2.32
CA THR A 345 -4.75 -9.20 -1.35
C THR A 345 -4.28 -9.81 -0.02
N LYS A 346 -5.06 -9.59 1.03
CA LYS A 346 -4.94 -10.36 2.27
C LYS A 346 -5.23 -11.84 1.98
N ASP A 347 -4.59 -12.72 2.73
CA ASP A 347 -4.86 -14.17 2.67
C ASP A 347 -6.15 -14.55 3.42
N GLY A 348 -6.65 -13.64 4.27
CA GLY A 348 -7.75 -13.84 5.20
C GLY A 348 -7.26 -14.21 6.61
N ASN A 349 -7.97 -13.75 7.63
CA ASN A 349 -7.62 -13.97 9.02
C ASN A 349 -7.65 -15.47 9.37
N SER A 350 -6.51 -16.05 9.77
CA SER A 350 -6.44 -17.47 10.12
C SER A 350 -6.89 -17.77 11.57
N LYS A 351 -7.00 -16.75 12.43
CA LYS A 351 -7.25 -16.91 13.86
C LYS A 351 -8.74 -16.80 14.23
N LYS A 352 -9.46 -15.88 13.56
CA LYS A 352 -10.89 -15.64 13.84
C LYS A 352 -11.61 -15.06 12.64
N VAL A 353 -12.93 -15.26 12.59
CA VAL A 353 -13.77 -14.56 11.61
C VAL A 353 -13.90 -13.10 12.02
N THR A 354 -13.64 -12.23 11.05
CA THR A 354 -13.78 -10.77 11.20
C THR A 354 -14.60 -10.22 10.04
N ALA A 355 -15.42 -9.22 10.34
CA ALA A 355 -16.22 -8.54 9.34
C ALA A 355 -16.07 -7.03 9.51
N THR A 356 -15.98 -6.32 8.41
CA THR A 356 -15.99 -4.86 8.37
C THR A 356 -17.04 -4.42 7.36
N ALA A 357 -17.85 -3.44 7.73
CA ALA A 357 -18.81 -2.82 6.83
C ALA A 357 -18.66 -1.30 6.89
N GLY A 358 -18.86 -0.63 5.77
CA GLY A 358 -18.82 0.81 5.66
C GLY A 358 -19.93 1.33 4.77
N ILE A 359 -20.57 2.40 5.20
CA ILE A 359 -21.60 3.11 4.44
C ILE A 359 -21.13 4.55 4.31
N GLY A 360 -20.88 4.98 3.08
CA GLY A 360 -20.53 6.35 2.73
C GLY A 360 -21.67 7.07 2.02
N PRO A 361 -21.52 8.35 1.64
CA PRO A 361 -22.56 9.09 0.92
C PRO A 361 -22.87 8.50 -0.46
N LEU A 362 -21.89 7.89 -1.13
CA LEU A 362 -22.00 7.42 -2.50
C LEU A 362 -21.90 5.91 -2.65
N THR A 363 -21.18 5.25 -1.72
CA THR A 363 -20.85 3.83 -1.81
C THR A 363 -21.10 3.13 -0.48
N SER A 364 -21.34 1.84 -0.56
CA SER A 364 -21.28 0.93 0.58
C SER A 364 -20.34 -0.22 0.27
N LYS A 365 -19.69 -0.74 1.29
CA LYS A 365 -18.72 -1.82 1.20
C LYS A 365 -18.80 -2.74 2.39
N PHE A 366 -18.37 -3.98 2.17
CA PHE A 366 -18.20 -4.95 3.23
C PHE A 366 -16.97 -5.83 2.95
N THR A 367 -16.38 -6.34 4.00
CA THR A 367 -15.33 -7.34 3.94
C THR A 367 -15.55 -8.34 5.06
N VAL A 368 -15.51 -9.62 4.72
CA VAL A 368 -15.60 -10.73 5.68
C VAL A 368 -14.41 -11.64 5.42
N GLU A 369 -13.68 -11.97 6.46
CA GLU A 369 -12.51 -12.83 6.39
C GLU A 369 -12.41 -13.74 7.61
N GLY A 370 -11.88 -14.93 7.45
CA GLY A 370 -11.75 -15.86 8.57
C GLY A 370 -11.25 -17.24 8.18
N PRO A 371 -11.05 -18.12 9.18
CA PRO A 371 -10.74 -19.51 8.94
C PRO A 371 -11.99 -20.31 8.56
N VAL A 372 -11.80 -21.36 7.73
CA VAL A 372 -12.82 -22.36 7.40
C VAL A 372 -12.42 -23.67 8.05
N ALA A 373 -13.12 -24.07 9.08
CA ALA A 373 -12.88 -25.30 9.87
C ALA A 373 -11.50 -25.39 10.57
N SER A 374 -10.45 -24.79 10.06
CA SER A 374 -9.13 -24.76 10.66
C SER A 374 -8.31 -23.55 10.22
N GLU A 375 -7.26 -23.19 10.94
CA GLU A 375 -6.33 -22.12 10.59
C GLU A 375 -5.61 -22.35 9.24
N LYS A 376 -5.62 -23.57 8.72
CA LYS A 376 -5.00 -23.94 7.44
C LYS A 376 -5.79 -23.47 6.22
N THR A 377 -7.10 -23.26 6.39
CA THR A 377 -7.97 -22.78 5.31
C THR A 377 -8.52 -21.43 5.69
N THR A 378 -8.27 -20.42 4.88
CA THR A 378 -8.79 -19.08 5.10
C THR A 378 -9.59 -18.60 3.90
N PHE A 379 -10.53 -17.71 4.16
CA PHE A 379 -11.27 -17.00 3.13
C PHE A 379 -11.27 -15.50 3.39
N LEU A 380 -11.39 -14.76 2.32
CA LEU A 380 -11.62 -13.33 2.27
C LEU A 380 -12.67 -13.05 1.20
N VAL A 381 -13.74 -12.37 1.57
CA VAL A 381 -14.78 -11.89 0.65
C VAL A 381 -14.94 -10.40 0.88
N GLY A 382 -14.75 -9.61 -0.15
CA GLY A 382 -14.97 -8.17 -0.12
C GLY A 382 -15.85 -7.73 -1.27
N GLY A 383 -16.80 -6.87 -1.00
CA GLY A 383 -17.69 -6.32 -2.02
C GLY A 383 -17.98 -4.86 -1.79
N ARG A 384 -18.18 -4.15 -2.89
CA ARG A 384 -18.49 -2.73 -2.89
C ARG A 384 -19.55 -2.43 -3.96
N THR A 385 -20.43 -1.48 -3.67
CA THR A 385 -21.41 -1.00 -4.63
C THR A 385 -21.70 0.48 -4.42
N THR A 386 -22.08 1.17 -5.50
CA THR A 386 -22.55 2.56 -5.41
C THR A 386 -24.08 2.63 -5.45
N TYR A 387 -24.63 3.62 -4.78
CA TYR A 387 -26.04 4.00 -4.81
C TYR A 387 -26.22 5.52 -5.02
N SER A 388 -25.25 6.16 -5.67
CA SER A 388 -25.18 7.61 -5.85
C SER A 388 -26.26 8.24 -6.71
N ASN A 389 -27.15 7.47 -7.35
CA ASN A 389 -28.20 7.98 -8.22
C ASN A 389 -29.17 8.96 -7.53
N TRP A 390 -29.37 8.82 -6.22
CA TRP A 390 -30.19 9.77 -5.46
C TRP A 390 -29.56 11.15 -5.43
N PHE A 391 -28.22 11.23 -5.27
CA PHE A 391 -27.46 12.48 -5.23
C PHE A 391 -27.50 13.22 -6.58
N LEU A 392 -27.37 12.48 -7.71
CA LEU A 392 -27.41 13.05 -9.04
C LEU A 392 -28.73 13.79 -9.33
N LYS A 393 -29.85 13.28 -8.80
CA LYS A 393 -31.18 13.89 -8.98
C LYS A 393 -31.32 15.28 -8.33
N TYR A 394 -30.53 15.58 -7.31
CA TYR A 394 -30.56 16.89 -6.64
C TYR A 394 -29.58 17.91 -7.24
N LEU A 395 -28.77 17.52 -8.22
CA LEU A 395 -27.91 18.46 -8.90
C LEU A 395 -28.75 19.39 -9.80
N PRO A 396 -28.47 20.72 -9.80
CA PRO A 396 -29.27 21.67 -10.55
C PRO A 396 -29.13 21.56 -12.08
N ASP A 397 -28.05 20.93 -12.55
CA ASP A 397 -27.82 20.68 -13.97
C ASP A 397 -28.68 19.51 -14.47
N ALA A 398 -29.48 19.77 -15.52
CA ALA A 398 -30.38 18.80 -16.12
C ALA A 398 -29.64 17.56 -16.70
N THR A 399 -28.40 17.73 -17.12
CA THR A 399 -27.57 16.63 -17.63
C THR A 399 -27.30 15.61 -16.53
N PHE A 400 -26.89 16.07 -15.36
CA PHE A 400 -26.61 15.18 -14.23
C PHE A 400 -27.88 14.62 -13.59
N SER A 401 -28.93 15.42 -13.44
CA SER A 401 -30.17 14.96 -12.82
C SER A 401 -30.90 13.86 -13.61
N ARG A 402 -30.65 13.80 -14.93
CA ARG A 402 -31.15 12.74 -15.83
C ARG A 402 -30.17 11.58 -16.04
N SER A 403 -29.01 11.66 -15.41
CA SER A 403 -27.99 10.63 -15.50
C SER A 403 -28.15 9.55 -14.43
N SER A 404 -27.59 8.39 -14.67
CA SER A 404 -27.49 7.33 -13.68
C SER A 404 -26.11 6.70 -13.70
N VAL A 405 -25.61 6.36 -12.52
CA VAL A 405 -24.25 5.88 -12.32
C VAL A 405 -24.29 4.75 -11.30
N ASN A 406 -23.89 3.57 -11.71
CA ASN A 406 -23.78 2.41 -10.82
C ASN A 406 -22.49 1.65 -11.09
N PHE A 407 -21.81 1.24 -10.04
CA PHE A 407 -20.82 0.19 -10.12
C PHE A 407 -20.95 -0.78 -8.95
N SER A 408 -20.45 -1.97 -9.15
CA SER A 408 -20.27 -2.97 -8.10
C SER A 408 -19.04 -3.79 -8.37
N ASP A 409 -18.35 -4.19 -7.33
CA ASP A 409 -17.26 -5.13 -7.37
C ASP A 409 -17.37 -6.18 -6.27
N LEU A 410 -16.82 -7.36 -6.53
CA LEU A 410 -16.75 -8.48 -5.62
C LEU A 410 -15.41 -9.18 -5.79
N LEU A 411 -14.67 -9.30 -4.71
CA LEU A 411 -13.47 -10.12 -4.61
C LEU A 411 -13.71 -11.31 -3.70
N VAL A 412 -13.31 -12.48 -4.14
CA VAL A 412 -13.26 -13.70 -3.32
C VAL A 412 -11.84 -14.24 -3.37
N HIS A 413 -11.25 -14.48 -2.23
CA HIS A 413 -9.95 -15.09 -2.12
C HIS A 413 -9.98 -16.19 -1.07
N MET A 414 -9.40 -17.35 -1.38
CA MET A 414 -9.31 -18.50 -0.48
C MET A 414 -7.88 -19.04 -0.51
N THR A 415 -7.40 -19.46 0.65
CA THR A 415 -6.14 -20.16 0.75
C THR A 415 -6.30 -21.47 1.49
N HIS A 416 -5.52 -22.47 1.11
CA HIS A 416 -5.47 -23.75 1.84
C HIS A 416 -4.03 -24.28 1.90
N GLU A 417 -3.59 -24.61 3.09
CA GLU A 417 -2.28 -25.16 3.37
C GLU A 417 -2.42 -26.68 3.61
N PHE A 418 -2.13 -27.48 2.57
CA PHE A 418 -2.18 -28.96 2.67
C PHE A 418 -1.05 -29.49 3.57
N SER A 419 0.12 -28.91 3.44
CA SER A 419 1.32 -29.26 4.19
C SER A 419 2.26 -28.07 4.28
N ASP A 420 3.31 -28.16 5.05
CA ASP A 420 4.41 -27.17 5.09
C ASP A 420 5.05 -26.91 3.72
N LYS A 421 4.84 -27.82 2.76
CA LYS A 421 5.40 -27.72 1.41
C LYS A 421 4.40 -27.19 0.40
N ASP A 422 3.10 -27.41 0.61
CA ASP A 422 2.07 -27.20 -0.38
C ASP A 422 0.98 -26.25 0.12
N LYS A 423 0.84 -25.13 -0.58
CA LYS A 423 -0.23 -24.16 -0.35
C LYS A 423 -0.88 -23.77 -1.67
N ILE A 424 -2.21 -23.75 -1.70
CA ILE A 424 -2.98 -23.27 -2.84
C ILE A 424 -3.68 -21.96 -2.50
N TYR A 425 -3.94 -21.21 -3.56
CA TYR A 425 -4.67 -19.93 -3.53
C TYR A 425 -5.67 -19.92 -4.68
N LEU A 426 -6.90 -19.52 -4.36
CA LEU A 426 -7.96 -19.29 -5.34
C LEU A 426 -8.39 -17.83 -5.23
N SER A 427 -8.41 -17.10 -6.34
CA SER A 427 -8.84 -15.72 -6.39
C SER A 427 -9.87 -15.54 -7.50
N GLY A 428 -10.95 -14.83 -7.20
CA GLY A 428 -11.94 -14.40 -8.17
C GLY A 428 -12.24 -12.92 -8.01
N TYR A 429 -12.32 -12.19 -9.11
CA TYR A 429 -12.70 -10.79 -9.12
C TYR A 429 -13.77 -10.53 -10.19
N LEU A 430 -14.84 -9.90 -9.78
CA LEU A 430 -15.94 -9.50 -10.65
C LEU A 430 -16.19 -8.01 -10.47
N SER A 431 -16.32 -7.28 -11.56
CA SER A 431 -16.77 -5.89 -11.52
C SER A 431 -17.74 -5.58 -12.63
N SER A 432 -18.65 -4.67 -12.38
CA SER A 432 -19.63 -4.19 -13.36
C SER A 432 -19.89 -2.73 -13.14
N ASP A 433 -19.78 -1.95 -14.20
CA ASP A 433 -20.08 -0.53 -14.25
C ASP A 433 -21.16 -0.27 -15.30
N VAL A 434 -22.12 0.57 -14.94
CA VAL A 434 -23.16 1.04 -15.84
C VAL A 434 -23.34 2.53 -15.64
N PHE A 435 -23.11 3.28 -16.70
CA PHE A 435 -23.24 4.72 -16.70
C PHE A 435 -24.12 5.18 -17.84
N ARG A 436 -25.09 6.02 -17.54
CA ARG A 436 -25.99 6.66 -18.51
C ARG A 436 -25.92 8.16 -18.31
N LEU A 437 -25.45 8.87 -19.34
CA LEU A 437 -25.40 10.33 -19.32
C LEU A 437 -26.63 10.88 -20.06
N ASN A 438 -27.38 11.75 -19.42
CA ASN A 438 -28.55 12.47 -19.98
C ASN A 438 -29.53 11.57 -20.74
N GLN A 439 -29.65 10.29 -20.39
CA GLN A 439 -30.46 9.25 -21.04
C GLN A 439 -30.12 8.95 -22.51
N ASP A 440 -29.06 9.52 -23.07
CA ASP A 440 -28.68 9.34 -24.49
C ASP A 440 -28.05 7.97 -24.73
N SER A 441 -26.92 7.71 -24.08
CA SER A 441 -26.19 6.48 -24.25
C SER A 441 -25.91 5.80 -22.93
N THR A 442 -25.96 4.49 -22.94
CA THR A 442 -25.59 3.67 -21.80
C THR A 442 -24.21 3.05 -22.08
N TYR A 443 -23.26 3.35 -21.23
CA TYR A 443 -21.92 2.77 -21.21
C TYR A 443 -21.86 1.68 -20.15
N SER A 444 -21.35 0.51 -20.50
CA SER A 444 -21.19 -0.59 -19.55
C SER A 444 -19.83 -1.23 -19.73
N TYR A 445 -19.15 -1.54 -18.65
CA TYR A 445 -17.93 -2.31 -18.70
C TYR A 445 -17.82 -3.24 -17.49
N ALA A 446 -17.16 -4.37 -17.69
CA ALA A 446 -17.06 -5.40 -16.67
C ALA A 446 -15.72 -6.13 -16.77
N ASN A 447 -15.14 -6.43 -15.61
CA ASN A 447 -14.05 -7.39 -15.49
C ASN A 447 -14.58 -8.69 -14.86
N LYS A 448 -14.09 -9.83 -15.36
CA LYS A 448 -14.31 -11.16 -14.78
C LYS A 448 -12.98 -11.89 -14.77
N ASN A 449 -12.45 -12.13 -13.59
CA ASN A 449 -11.11 -12.68 -13.43
C ASN A 449 -11.15 -13.86 -12.48
N PHE A 450 -10.34 -14.85 -12.78
CA PHE A 450 -10.13 -16.02 -11.93
C PHE A 450 -8.66 -16.43 -11.98
N ARG A 451 -8.09 -16.77 -10.82
CA ARG A 451 -6.71 -17.23 -10.70
C ARG A 451 -6.61 -18.37 -9.68
N PHE A 452 -6.01 -19.46 -10.11
CA PHE A 452 -5.50 -20.54 -9.27
C PHE A 452 -3.99 -20.38 -9.14
N LYS A 453 -3.44 -20.53 -7.91
CA LYS A 453 -2.00 -20.64 -7.68
C LYS A 453 -1.73 -21.85 -6.78
N TRP A 454 -0.64 -22.51 -7.05
CA TRP A 454 -0.08 -23.57 -6.22
C TRP A 454 1.39 -23.29 -5.97
N LYS A 455 1.73 -23.08 -4.69
CA LYS A 455 3.10 -22.96 -4.22
C LYS A 455 3.56 -24.30 -3.68
N HIS A 456 4.67 -24.81 -4.22
CA HIS A 456 5.31 -26.04 -3.76
C HIS A 456 6.77 -25.78 -3.38
N ASN A 457 7.14 -26.14 -2.16
CA ASN A 457 8.51 -26.04 -1.64
C ASN A 457 9.21 -27.41 -1.81
N PHE A 458 10.04 -27.56 -2.83
CA PHE A 458 10.87 -28.78 -3.01
C PHE A 458 11.90 -28.92 -1.87
N SER A 459 12.48 -27.78 -1.47
CA SER A 459 13.42 -27.69 -0.36
C SER A 459 13.40 -26.29 0.23
N SER A 460 14.16 -26.08 1.30
CA SER A 460 14.35 -24.73 1.88
C SER A 460 15.04 -23.72 0.95
N LYS A 461 15.65 -24.18 -0.14
CA LYS A 461 16.34 -23.35 -1.12
C LYS A 461 15.61 -23.22 -2.45
N PHE A 462 14.64 -24.08 -2.71
CA PHE A 462 14.03 -24.19 -4.02
C PHE A 462 12.52 -24.38 -3.89
N TYR A 463 11.77 -23.48 -4.49
CA TYR A 463 10.33 -23.60 -4.59
C TYR A 463 9.81 -23.16 -5.98
N GLN A 464 8.59 -23.57 -6.27
CA GLN A 464 7.86 -23.10 -7.44
C GLN A 464 6.53 -22.47 -7.05
N VAL A 465 6.02 -21.61 -7.93
CA VAL A 465 4.65 -21.12 -7.92
C VAL A 465 4.07 -21.34 -9.30
N PHE A 466 3.16 -22.30 -9.41
CA PHE A 466 2.35 -22.48 -10.60
C PHE A 466 1.11 -21.59 -10.49
N SER A 467 0.76 -20.88 -11.55
CA SER A 467 -0.48 -20.10 -11.63
C SER A 467 -1.18 -20.32 -12.97
N ALA A 468 -2.50 -20.44 -12.94
CA ALA A 468 -3.32 -20.54 -14.14
C ALA A 468 -4.65 -19.81 -13.92
N GLY A 469 -5.20 -19.25 -15.00
CA GLY A 469 -6.47 -18.53 -14.86
C GLY A 469 -6.94 -17.85 -16.13
N MET A 470 -8.02 -17.11 -15.97
CA MET A 470 -8.71 -16.38 -17.03
C MET A 470 -8.94 -14.94 -16.58
N ASP A 471 -8.70 -14.01 -17.49
CA ASP A 471 -9.01 -12.59 -17.32
C ASP A 471 -9.86 -12.14 -18.52
N GLN A 472 -11.01 -11.53 -18.25
CA GLN A 472 -11.94 -11.08 -19.27
C GLN A 472 -12.38 -9.64 -18.97
N TYR A 473 -12.43 -8.84 -20.03
CA TYR A 473 -12.96 -7.49 -20.03
C TYR A 473 -13.98 -7.33 -21.16
N ASN A 474 -15.12 -6.75 -20.86
CA ASN A 474 -16.15 -6.43 -21.84
C ASN A 474 -16.51 -4.94 -21.70
N TYR A 475 -16.71 -4.30 -22.83
CA TYR A 475 -17.17 -2.92 -22.95
C TYR A 475 -18.33 -2.84 -23.93
N SER A 476 -19.36 -2.08 -23.59
CA SER A 476 -20.56 -1.90 -24.42
C SER A 476 -21.03 -0.46 -24.35
N VAL A 477 -21.42 0.08 -25.50
CA VAL A 477 -22.15 1.35 -25.61
C VAL A 477 -23.46 1.11 -26.32
N LYS A 478 -24.56 1.54 -25.73
CA LYS A 478 -25.92 1.43 -26.29
C LYS A 478 -26.50 2.83 -26.47
N GLY A 479 -26.62 3.28 -27.72
CA GLY A 479 -27.34 4.51 -28.08
C GLY A 479 -28.83 4.21 -28.27
N ARG A 480 -29.71 4.97 -27.59
CA ARG A 480 -31.17 4.75 -27.60
C ARG A 480 -31.99 6.03 -27.76
N ASN A 481 -31.33 7.16 -27.86
CA ASN A 481 -32.02 8.45 -27.85
C ASN A 481 -32.91 8.68 -29.08
N ASN A 482 -32.40 8.27 -30.25
CA ASN A 482 -33.16 8.35 -31.51
C ASN A 482 -33.27 6.95 -32.13
N PRO A 483 -34.48 6.44 -32.41
CA PRO A 483 -34.65 5.13 -33.06
C PRO A 483 -33.87 4.96 -34.36
N LYS A 484 -33.74 6.03 -35.16
CA LYS A 484 -32.99 5.98 -36.43
C LYS A 484 -31.49 5.81 -36.25
N ASP A 485 -30.94 6.28 -35.13
CA ASP A 485 -29.50 6.24 -34.83
C ASP A 485 -29.20 5.24 -33.70
N ALA A 486 -30.17 4.40 -33.34
CA ALA A 486 -30.02 3.47 -32.23
C ALA A 486 -29.06 2.33 -32.56
N PHE A 487 -28.06 2.12 -31.71
CA PHE A 487 -26.99 1.16 -31.93
C PHE A 487 -26.53 0.44 -30.68
N ASP A 488 -25.93 -0.73 -30.88
CA ASP A 488 -25.16 -1.48 -29.92
C ASP A 488 -23.70 -1.62 -30.40
N LEU A 489 -22.76 -1.01 -29.68
CA LEU A 489 -21.34 -1.18 -29.88
C LEU A 489 -20.78 -2.07 -28.76
N ASN A 490 -20.15 -3.17 -29.13
CA ASN A 490 -19.57 -4.11 -28.17
C ASN A 490 -18.10 -4.37 -28.50
N PHE A 491 -17.29 -4.45 -27.45
CA PHE A 491 -15.88 -4.83 -27.49
C PHE A 491 -15.62 -5.84 -26.39
N GLY A 492 -14.77 -6.83 -26.65
CA GLY A 492 -14.42 -7.85 -25.67
C GLY A 492 -12.97 -8.31 -25.78
N MET A 493 -12.35 -8.59 -24.65
CA MET A 493 -11.03 -9.15 -24.54
C MET A 493 -11.02 -10.25 -23.49
N GLN A 494 -10.49 -11.41 -23.82
CA GLN A 494 -10.31 -12.53 -22.92
C GLN A 494 -8.90 -13.09 -23.08
N GLN A 495 -8.27 -13.41 -21.97
CA GLN A 495 -7.03 -14.16 -21.96
C GLN A 495 -7.11 -15.34 -21.01
N TRP A 496 -6.53 -16.46 -21.44
CA TRP A 496 -6.19 -17.59 -20.58
C TRP A 496 -4.70 -17.62 -20.41
N SER A 497 -4.24 -17.79 -19.20
CA SER A 497 -2.81 -17.79 -18.92
C SER A 497 -2.42 -18.92 -17.99
N ALA A 498 -1.26 -19.50 -18.24
CA ALA A 498 -0.56 -20.42 -17.36
C ALA A 498 0.88 -19.97 -17.20
N LYS A 499 1.38 -19.99 -15.98
CA LYS A 499 2.71 -19.53 -15.62
C LYS A 499 3.29 -20.44 -14.54
N THR A 500 4.58 -20.72 -14.62
CA THR A 500 5.32 -21.32 -13.52
C THR A 500 6.58 -20.51 -13.24
N ASP A 501 6.71 -20.05 -12.01
CA ASP A 501 7.85 -19.33 -11.47
C ASP A 501 8.64 -20.25 -10.58
N PHE A 502 9.94 -20.34 -10.77
CA PHE A 502 10.86 -21.05 -9.90
C PHE A 502 11.78 -20.06 -9.22
N LYS A 503 12.01 -20.27 -7.93
CA LYS A 503 12.97 -19.50 -7.15
C LYS A 503 13.97 -20.44 -6.50
N TYR A 504 15.25 -20.19 -6.76
CA TYR A 504 16.36 -20.95 -6.20
C TYR A 504 17.34 -20.02 -5.48
N VAL A 505 17.55 -20.29 -4.18
CA VAL A 505 18.43 -19.52 -3.29
C VAL A 505 19.55 -20.45 -2.82
N PRO A 506 20.62 -20.66 -3.59
CA PRO A 506 21.69 -21.58 -3.22
C PRO A 506 22.41 -21.16 -1.93
N ASN A 507 22.54 -19.85 -1.69
CA ASN A 507 23.20 -19.26 -0.53
C ASN A 507 22.68 -17.83 -0.28
N ASN A 508 23.13 -17.16 0.80
CA ASN A 508 22.71 -15.79 1.16
C ASN A 508 23.13 -14.70 0.17
N LYS A 509 23.98 -15.02 -0.80
CA LYS A 509 24.51 -14.06 -1.77
C LYS A 509 23.78 -14.12 -3.11
N GLN A 510 23.09 -15.22 -3.41
CA GLN A 510 22.54 -15.45 -4.73
C GLN A 510 21.07 -15.88 -4.67
N GLU A 511 20.27 -15.28 -5.53
CA GLU A 511 18.88 -15.62 -5.77
C GLU A 511 18.65 -15.70 -7.28
N ILE A 512 18.25 -16.89 -7.75
CA ILE A 512 17.97 -17.17 -9.15
C ILE A 512 16.47 -17.35 -9.31
N ASN A 513 15.87 -16.58 -10.20
CA ASN A 513 14.47 -16.66 -10.59
C ASN A 513 14.39 -17.10 -12.05
N PHE A 514 13.57 -18.09 -12.38
CA PHE A 514 13.35 -18.49 -13.75
C PHE A 514 11.94 -19.05 -13.94
N GLY A 515 11.46 -19.05 -15.14
CA GLY A 515 10.13 -19.55 -15.38
C GLY A 515 9.68 -19.48 -16.81
N VAL A 516 8.47 -19.96 -17.02
CA VAL A 516 7.78 -19.93 -18.32
C VAL A 516 6.36 -19.42 -18.12
N GLN A 517 5.85 -18.73 -19.14
CA GLN A 517 4.50 -18.23 -19.20
C GLN A 517 3.91 -18.48 -20.59
N HIS A 518 2.65 -18.87 -20.62
CA HIS A 518 1.89 -18.98 -21.86
C HIS A 518 0.55 -18.28 -21.71
N ILE A 519 0.21 -17.43 -22.68
CA ILE A 519 -1.03 -16.67 -22.73
C ILE A 519 -1.73 -16.92 -24.06
N LEU A 520 -3.03 -17.21 -23.99
CA LEU A 520 -3.92 -17.31 -25.15
C LEU A 520 -4.84 -16.09 -25.12
N TYR A 521 -4.79 -15.27 -26.15
CA TYR A 521 -5.64 -14.09 -26.33
C TYR A 521 -6.79 -14.38 -27.28
N ASN A 522 -7.98 -13.91 -26.92
CA ASN A 522 -9.16 -13.89 -27.76
C ASN A 522 -9.76 -12.48 -27.71
N LEU A 523 -9.67 -11.77 -28.81
CA LEU A 523 -10.07 -10.38 -28.93
C LEU A 523 -11.28 -10.25 -29.84
N GLU A 524 -12.32 -9.59 -29.38
CA GLU A 524 -13.43 -9.08 -30.19
C GLU A 524 -13.24 -7.56 -30.36
N PRO A 525 -12.60 -7.11 -31.46
CA PRO A 525 -12.15 -5.72 -31.58
C PRO A 525 -13.28 -4.72 -31.82
N GLY A 526 -14.49 -5.21 -32.12
CA GLY A 526 -15.67 -4.36 -32.19
C GLY A 526 -16.80 -4.95 -33.02
N LYS A 527 -18.02 -4.78 -32.51
CA LYS A 527 -19.27 -5.05 -33.23
C LYS A 527 -20.18 -3.85 -33.05
N LEU A 528 -20.48 -3.16 -34.16
CA LEU A 528 -21.50 -2.11 -34.22
C LEU A 528 -22.73 -2.70 -34.91
N LEU A 529 -23.83 -2.74 -34.22
CA LEU A 529 -25.08 -3.33 -34.72
C LEU A 529 -26.24 -2.33 -34.55
N PRO A 530 -27.18 -2.25 -35.52
CA PRO A 530 -28.45 -1.56 -35.28
C PRO A 530 -29.22 -2.27 -34.17
N THR A 531 -29.99 -1.52 -33.40
CA THR A 531 -30.75 -2.05 -32.28
C THR A 531 -32.01 -2.79 -32.72
N ASP A 532 -32.67 -2.22 -33.75
CA ASP A 532 -33.94 -2.74 -34.31
C ASP A 532 -34.06 -2.37 -35.80
N THR A 533 -35.17 -2.70 -36.40
CA THR A 533 -35.45 -2.46 -37.83
C THR A 533 -35.63 -0.98 -38.19
N ALA A 534 -35.90 -0.09 -37.23
CA ALA A 534 -36.02 1.35 -37.47
C ALA A 534 -34.65 2.05 -37.54
N SER A 535 -33.61 1.41 -37.05
CA SER A 535 -32.25 1.96 -37.06
C SER A 535 -31.63 1.94 -38.45
N LEU A 536 -31.10 3.09 -38.85
CA LEU A 536 -30.35 3.26 -40.12
C LEU A 536 -28.84 2.98 -39.96
N VAL A 537 -28.42 2.60 -38.77
CA VAL A 537 -27.03 2.25 -38.48
C VAL A 537 -26.62 1.03 -39.28
N ARG A 538 -25.53 1.15 -40.02
CA ARG A 538 -24.98 0.02 -40.78
C ARG A 538 -24.19 -0.92 -39.88
N SER A 539 -24.52 -2.20 -39.93
CA SER A 539 -23.75 -3.22 -39.20
C SER A 539 -22.28 -3.21 -39.62
N LYS A 540 -21.38 -3.15 -38.63
CA LYS A 540 -19.94 -3.29 -38.83
C LYS A 540 -19.40 -4.26 -37.78
N ILE A 541 -18.94 -5.41 -38.28
CA ILE A 541 -18.37 -6.45 -37.40
C ILE A 541 -16.90 -6.61 -37.79
N LEU A 542 -16.02 -6.32 -36.86
CA LEU A 542 -14.60 -6.59 -37.03
C LEU A 542 -14.32 -8.06 -36.74
N GLN A 543 -13.40 -8.64 -37.48
CA GLN A 543 -13.03 -10.04 -37.34
C GLN A 543 -12.41 -10.27 -35.94
N ARG A 544 -12.80 -11.37 -35.29
CA ARG A 544 -12.18 -11.82 -34.04
C ARG A 544 -10.70 -12.14 -34.27
N GLU A 545 -9.88 -11.72 -33.35
CA GLU A 545 -8.44 -11.96 -33.37
C GLU A 545 -8.06 -12.94 -32.27
N LYS A 546 -7.19 -13.87 -32.60
CA LYS A 546 -6.60 -14.82 -31.66
C LYS A 546 -5.09 -14.71 -31.71
N ALA A 547 -4.46 -14.76 -30.55
CA ALA A 547 -3.00 -14.76 -30.47
C ALA A 547 -2.52 -15.61 -29.29
N THR A 548 -1.28 -16.01 -29.36
CA THR A 548 -0.56 -16.63 -28.25
C THR A 548 0.70 -15.83 -27.95
N GLU A 549 1.05 -15.76 -26.71
CA GLU A 549 2.33 -15.27 -26.24
C GLU A 549 2.96 -16.35 -25.36
N SER A 550 4.15 -16.81 -25.75
CA SER A 550 4.95 -17.76 -24.98
C SER A 550 6.21 -17.07 -24.51
N THR A 551 6.50 -17.15 -23.23
CA THR A 551 7.63 -16.44 -22.63
C THR A 551 8.47 -17.39 -21.80
N ILE A 552 9.79 -17.22 -21.88
CA ILE A 552 10.75 -17.79 -20.95
C ILE A 552 11.57 -16.66 -20.33
N TYR A 553 11.97 -16.80 -19.08
CA TYR A 553 12.77 -15.80 -18.41
C TYR A 553 13.68 -16.42 -17.39
N LEU A 554 14.81 -15.74 -17.15
CA LEU A 554 15.83 -16.06 -16.17
C LEU A 554 16.37 -14.75 -15.58
N GLY A 555 16.44 -14.67 -14.27
CA GLY A 555 17.04 -13.57 -13.53
C GLY A 555 17.99 -14.09 -12.46
N ASP A 556 19.05 -13.36 -12.19
CA ASP A 556 20.00 -13.62 -11.13
C ASP A 556 20.28 -12.35 -10.35
N GLN A 557 20.19 -12.46 -9.03
CA GLN A 557 20.62 -11.41 -8.10
C GLN A 557 21.81 -11.94 -7.31
N TYR A 558 22.96 -11.30 -7.48
CA TYR A 558 24.19 -11.72 -6.83
C TYR A 558 24.80 -10.60 -5.99
N ARG A 559 24.97 -10.85 -4.70
CA ARG A 559 25.62 -9.95 -3.76
C ARG A 559 27.11 -10.30 -3.66
N LEU A 560 27.95 -9.54 -4.33
CA LEU A 560 29.39 -9.73 -4.27
C LEU A 560 29.91 -9.50 -2.84
N ASN A 561 29.52 -8.37 -2.25
CA ASN A 561 29.87 -7.99 -0.88
C ASN A 561 28.79 -7.02 -0.34
N ASN A 562 29.02 -6.42 0.84
CA ASN A 562 28.05 -5.50 1.46
C ASN A 562 27.87 -4.17 0.73
N LYS A 563 28.78 -3.81 -0.19
CA LYS A 563 28.75 -2.56 -0.93
C LYS A 563 28.30 -2.75 -2.38
N PHE A 564 28.50 -3.95 -2.94
CA PHE A 564 28.21 -4.25 -4.34
C PHE A 564 27.28 -5.43 -4.48
N SER A 565 26.21 -5.24 -5.21
CA SER A 565 25.29 -6.27 -5.66
C SER A 565 24.93 -6.03 -7.12
N LEU A 566 24.73 -7.12 -7.85
CA LEU A 566 24.37 -7.14 -9.25
C LEU A 566 23.01 -7.82 -9.37
N GLN A 567 22.15 -7.26 -10.20
CA GLN A 567 20.90 -7.90 -10.62
C GLN A 567 20.81 -7.81 -12.14
N GLY A 568 20.55 -8.93 -12.78
CA GLY A 568 20.35 -9.00 -14.22
C GLY A 568 19.33 -10.05 -14.56
N GLY A 569 18.62 -9.87 -15.67
CA GLY A 569 17.65 -10.83 -16.14
C GLY A 569 17.41 -10.72 -17.64
N ILE A 570 16.95 -11.82 -18.21
CA ILE A 570 16.59 -11.93 -19.61
C ILE A 570 15.17 -12.47 -19.67
N ARG A 571 14.35 -11.84 -20.49
CA ARG A 571 13.00 -12.29 -20.85
C ARG A 571 12.91 -12.38 -22.38
N TYR A 572 12.50 -13.52 -22.88
CA TYR A 572 12.22 -13.73 -24.29
C TYR A 572 10.75 -14.08 -24.47
N SER A 573 10.03 -13.27 -25.23
CA SER A 573 8.61 -13.49 -25.56
C SER A 573 8.44 -13.75 -27.04
N PHE A 574 7.76 -14.84 -27.36
CA PHE A 574 7.36 -15.20 -28.72
C PHE A 574 5.86 -14.97 -28.87
N TYR A 575 5.48 -14.05 -29.76
CA TYR A 575 4.10 -13.69 -30.03
C TYR A 575 3.68 -14.21 -31.40
N ARG A 576 2.53 -14.88 -31.46
CA ARG A 576 1.96 -15.43 -32.69
C ARG A 576 0.47 -15.10 -32.80
N THR A 577 0.07 -14.52 -33.89
CA THR A 577 -1.33 -14.30 -34.26
C THR A 577 -1.87 -15.44 -35.11
N TYR A 578 -3.14 -15.77 -34.94
CA TYR A 578 -3.85 -16.82 -35.65
C TYR A 578 -5.04 -16.22 -36.39
N GLY A 579 -5.38 -16.78 -37.55
CA GLY A 579 -6.53 -16.42 -38.37
C GLY A 579 -6.15 -15.96 -39.75
N ALA A 580 -7.09 -16.06 -40.65
CA ALA A 580 -6.94 -15.52 -42.00
C ALA A 580 -6.86 -13.98 -41.91
N ARG A 581 -5.76 -13.41 -42.35
CA ARG A 581 -5.61 -11.95 -42.50
C ARG A 581 -5.61 -11.63 -44.00
N SER A 582 -6.52 -10.75 -44.41
CA SER A 582 -6.37 -10.08 -45.71
C SER A 582 -5.19 -9.10 -45.56
N SER A 583 -4.09 -9.40 -46.24
CA SER A 583 -2.98 -8.44 -46.32
C SER A 583 -3.12 -7.67 -47.62
N PHE A 584 -3.27 -6.36 -47.51
CA PHE A 584 -3.28 -5.49 -48.68
C PHE A 584 -1.84 -5.07 -48.99
N THR A 585 -1.36 -5.45 -50.17
CA THR A 585 -0.07 -4.97 -50.68
C THR A 585 -0.33 -3.74 -51.55
N TYR A 586 0.24 -2.63 -51.13
CA TYR A 586 0.14 -1.38 -51.91
C TYR A 586 1.39 -1.22 -52.79
N LYS A 587 1.18 -0.80 -54.02
CA LYS A 587 2.33 -0.45 -54.88
C LYS A 587 3.07 0.75 -54.29
N PRO A 588 4.42 0.73 -54.26
CA PRO A 588 5.18 1.88 -53.79
C PRO A 588 4.81 3.15 -54.58
N GLY A 589 4.58 4.26 -53.86
CA GLY A 589 4.28 5.56 -54.47
C GLY A 589 2.80 5.85 -54.76
N LEU A 590 1.87 4.92 -54.52
CA LEU A 590 0.43 5.20 -54.62
C LEU A 590 -0.16 5.57 -53.26
N PRO A 591 -1.12 6.54 -53.20
CA PRO A 591 -1.78 6.88 -51.96
C PRO A 591 -2.56 5.66 -51.41
N ARG A 592 -2.53 5.49 -50.11
CA ARG A 592 -3.28 4.45 -49.39
C ARG A 592 -4.70 4.98 -49.14
N ASN A 593 -5.59 4.75 -50.10
CA ASN A 593 -7.02 5.06 -49.94
C ASN A 593 -7.78 3.88 -49.37
#